data_9a708c6020ebe01113765acfa99cc7b7
#
_entry.id   9a708c6020ebe01113765acfa99cc7b7
#
_cell.length_a   1.000
_cell.length_b   1.000
_cell.length_c   1.000
_cell.angle_alpha   90.00
_cell.angle_beta   90.00
_cell.angle_gamma   90.00
#
_symmetry.space_group_name_H-M   'P 1'
#
loop_
_entity.id
_entity.type
_entity.pdbx_description
1 polymer ?
#
loop_
_entity_poly.entity_id
_entity_poly.type
_entity_poly.pdbx_seq_one_letter_code
_entity_poly.pdbx_strand_id
1 'polypeptide(L)'
;MSILFENCDLLLRGEDGVYSTLHGFLGVRGDTIDYIGTEKPTGEYEEHKSMEHKLLMPGLINCHNHSPMVLLRGVGSGLPLREWLFDKVFPIEDRLVPEDIAAGSRLAILEMLASGTTSFSDMYFFPAETVAAVAEAGMKANISRCVQCFDENQTVEQNTQIPQSVELFEKYHNAENGRIRIDFSIHAEYTCKPHIVRAYSELCKAYGGRMHIHLSETQREVDECIARYGKSPVAWFEELGTLDSPTAAAHCVAVSDEDIAILKRHGVNVIHNPTSNLKLGSGFAPVRKLMDAGINLALGTDGAASNNNLDMFEEMHLADIMPCGYRHDPTEVSSAEVLDMATVNGARLQGRSDTGVLAVGKKADIIALDLDKPHLYPNFDTPALLTCAAHSSDVVLTMVDGKILYENGEYKTLDREKVFYEARAAVKRLYA
;
A
#
# COMPACT_ATOMS: atom_id res chain seq x y z
N MET A 1 -7.99 18.36 20.14
CA MET A 1 -7.74 19.22 18.95
C MET A 1 -8.95 19.15 18.05
N SER A 2 -9.44 20.30 17.59
CA SER A 2 -10.53 20.36 16.60
C SER A 2 -10.18 21.39 15.53
N ILE A 3 -10.39 21.00 14.26
CA ILE A 3 -10.04 21.81 13.08
C ILE A 3 -11.26 21.93 12.20
N LEU A 4 -11.57 23.14 11.73
CA LEU A 4 -12.54 23.40 10.68
C LEU A 4 -11.79 23.81 9.41
N PHE A 5 -11.88 22.99 8.37
CA PHE A 5 -11.47 23.34 7.02
C PHE A 5 -12.61 24.12 6.36
N GLU A 6 -12.31 25.31 5.84
CA GLU A 6 -13.27 26.26 5.30
C GLU A 6 -12.99 26.56 3.82
N ASN A 7 -14.05 26.79 3.04
CA ASN A 7 -13.97 27.17 1.63
C ASN A 7 -13.16 26.15 0.79
N CYS A 8 -13.42 24.87 0.96
CA CYS A 8 -12.75 23.77 0.27
C CYS A 8 -13.70 23.01 -0.63
N ASP A 9 -13.16 22.41 -1.67
CA ASP A 9 -13.83 21.36 -2.42
C ASP A 9 -13.61 20.02 -1.71
N LEU A 10 -14.65 19.21 -1.55
CA LEU A 10 -14.63 17.93 -0.86
C LEU A 10 -14.99 16.84 -1.84
N LEU A 11 -14.09 15.87 -2.04
CA LEU A 11 -14.37 14.68 -2.85
C LEU A 11 -15.16 13.67 -2.02
N LEU A 12 -16.44 13.55 -2.32
CA LEU A 12 -17.35 12.65 -1.63
C LEU A 12 -17.67 11.44 -2.50
N ARG A 13 -17.75 10.27 -1.89
CA ARG A 13 -18.15 9.02 -2.52
C ARG A 13 -19.51 8.59 -1.99
N GLY A 14 -20.51 8.47 -2.88
CA GLY A 14 -21.81 7.93 -2.54
C GLY A 14 -21.79 6.43 -2.21
N GLU A 15 -22.85 5.92 -1.59
CA GLU A 15 -23.01 4.49 -1.32
C GLU A 15 -23.07 3.66 -2.61
N ASP A 16 -23.53 4.25 -3.69
CA ASP A 16 -23.57 3.71 -5.06
C ASP A 16 -22.21 3.68 -5.77
N GLY A 17 -21.17 4.21 -5.12
CA GLY A 17 -19.81 4.31 -5.69
C GLY A 17 -19.58 5.54 -6.58
N VAL A 18 -20.58 6.40 -6.73
CA VAL A 18 -20.46 7.62 -7.55
C VAL A 18 -19.74 8.70 -6.76
N TYR A 19 -18.74 9.31 -7.40
CA TYR A 19 -18.03 10.47 -6.83
C TYR A 19 -18.71 11.78 -7.16
N SER A 20 -18.72 12.70 -6.21
CA SER A 20 -19.21 14.07 -6.37
C SER A 20 -18.30 15.05 -5.63
N THR A 21 -18.31 16.30 -6.06
CA THR A 21 -17.57 17.39 -5.39
C THR A 21 -18.56 18.31 -4.69
N LEU A 22 -18.35 18.57 -3.40
CA LEU A 22 -19.10 19.50 -2.59
C LEU A 22 -18.19 20.69 -2.19
N HIS A 23 -18.58 21.91 -2.53
CA HIS A 23 -17.90 23.09 -2.01
C HIS A 23 -18.47 23.48 -0.64
N GLY A 24 -17.61 23.59 0.40
CA GLY A 24 -18.10 23.87 1.74
C GLY A 24 -17.08 23.74 2.87
N PHE A 25 -17.47 23.01 3.90
CA PHE A 25 -16.75 22.90 5.18
C PHE A 25 -16.58 21.42 5.58
N LEU A 26 -15.43 21.12 6.16
CA LEU A 26 -15.17 19.83 6.80
C LEU A 26 -14.62 20.08 8.22
N GLY A 27 -15.31 19.52 9.20
CA GLY A 27 -14.91 19.56 10.61
C GLY A 27 -14.25 18.26 11.07
N VAL A 28 -13.19 18.39 11.86
CA VAL A 28 -12.49 17.28 12.51
C VAL A 28 -12.46 17.52 14.01
N ARG A 29 -12.85 16.50 14.81
CA ARG A 29 -12.70 16.49 16.27
C ARG A 29 -11.98 15.22 16.73
N GLY A 30 -10.87 15.41 17.43
CA GLY A 30 -10.02 14.30 17.81
C GLY A 30 -9.46 13.63 16.55
N ASP A 31 -9.84 12.38 16.34
CA ASP A 31 -9.38 11.56 15.21
C ASP A 31 -10.46 11.35 14.13
N THR A 32 -11.61 12.03 14.25
CA THR A 32 -12.82 11.71 13.48
C THR A 32 -13.35 12.93 12.75
N ILE A 33 -13.89 12.75 11.55
CA ILE A 33 -14.66 13.76 10.83
C ILE A 33 -16.01 13.92 11.53
N ASP A 34 -16.31 15.11 12.07
CA ASP A 34 -17.55 15.38 12.78
C ASP A 34 -18.56 16.21 11.98
N TYR A 35 -18.11 16.87 10.91
CA TYR A 35 -18.95 17.68 10.07
C TYR A 35 -18.54 17.67 8.60
N ILE A 36 -19.53 17.62 7.71
CA ILE A 36 -19.40 17.89 6.27
C ILE A 36 -20.67 18.62 5.84
N GLY A 37 -20.53 19.80 5.20
CA GLY A 37 -21.70 20.57 4.72
C GLY A 37 -21.34 21.84 3.98
N THR A 38 -22.37 22.46 3.36
CA THR A 38 -22.25 23.73 2.63
C THR A 38 -22.33 24.96 3.55
N GLU A 39 -22.95 24.79 4.73
CA GLU A 39 -23.10 25.86 5.72
C GLU A 39 -21.99 25.73 6.77
N LYS A 40 -21.53 26.88 7.29
CA LYS A 40 -20.57 26.85 8.40
C LYS A 40 -21.22 26.24 9.64
N PRO A 41 -20.63 25.22 10.28
CA PRO A 41 -21.19 24.61 11.48
C PRO A 41 -21.27 25.63 12.64
N THR A 42 -22.29 25.50 13.50
CA THR A 42 -22.49 26.33 14.66
C THR A 42 -21.55 26.01 15.84
N GLY A 43 -20.86 24.88 15.78
CA GLY A 43 -19.91 24.44 16.81
C GLY A 43 -18.60 25.23 16.77
N GLU A 44 -17.97 25.43 17.95
CA GLU A 44 -16.65 26.03 18.02
C GLU A 44 -15.56 25.01 17.68
N TYR A 45 -14.54 25.43 16.91
CA TYR A 45 -13.32 24.70 16.61
C TYR A 45 -12.12 25.48 17.12
N GLU A 46 -11.09 24.79 17.58
CA GLU A 46 -9.85 25.39 18.11
C GLU A 46 -9.02 26.04 16.99
N GLU A 47 -9.07 25.48 15.79
CA GLU A 47 -8.34 25.95 14.62
C GLU A 47 -9.28 26.05 13.41
N HIS A 48 -9.09 27.12 12.62
CA HIS A 48 -9.78 27.36 11.36
C HIS A 48 -8.75 27.46 10.24
N LYS A 49 -8.90 26.65 9.20
CA LYS A 49 -7.99 26.61 8.03
C LYS A 49 -8.77 26.94 6.76
N SER A 50 -8.47 28.07 6.14
CA SER A 50 -8.98 28.35 4.78
C SER A 50 -8.30 27.43 3.78
N MET A 51 -9.12 26.75 2.99
CA MET A 51 -8.71 25.82 1.94
C MET A 51 -9.20 26.28 0.56
N GLU A 52 -9.21 27.58 0.34
CA GLU A 52 -9.57 28.17 -0.94
C GLU A 52 -8.70 27.58 -2.05
N HIS A 53 -9.36 27.16 -3.15
CA HIS A 53 -8.73 26.43 -4.28
C HIS A 53 -8.06 25.10 -3.91
N LYS A 54 -8.47 24.45 -2.82
CA LYS A 54 -7.97 23.13 -2.43
C LYS A 54 -9.08 22.09 -2.49
N LEU A 55 -8.71 20.90 -2.94
CA LEU A 55 -9.56 19.71 -2.87
C LEU A 55 -9.11 18.86 -1.70
N LEU A 56 -10.04 18.58 -0.77
CA LEU A 56 -9.85 17.59 0.27
C LEU A 56 -10.41 16.26 -0.21
N MET A 57 -9.63 15.21 -0.05
CA MET A 57 -10.04 13.84 -0.37
C MET A 57 -9.52 12.85 0.68
N PRO A 58 -10.02 11.61 0.69
CA PRO A 58 -9.43 10.56 1.54
C PRO A 58 -7.95 10.41 1.25
N GLY A 59 -7.15 10.16 2.28
CA GLY A 59 -5.74 9.83 2.11
C GLY A 59 -5.56 8.56 1.29
N LEU A 60 -4.49 8.51 0.50
CA LEU A 60 -4.15 7.37 -0.34
C LEU A 60 -3.61 6.21 0.51
N ILE A 61 -3.89 4.98 0.09
CA ILE A 61 -3.51 3.75 0.78
C ILE A 61 -2.64 2.90 -0.14
N ASN A 62 -1.37 2.77 0.21
CA ASN A 62 -0.41 1.93 -0.50
C ASN A 62 -0.45 0.49 0.07
N CYS A 63 -1.09 -0.43 -0.64
CA CYS A 63 -1.39 -1.76 -0.12
C CYS A 63 -0.25 -2.78 -0.23
N HIS A 64 0.83 -2.43 -0.90
CA HIS A 64 2.02 -3.29 -1.01
C HIS A 64 3.28 -2.44 -1.16
N ASN A 65 4.21 -2.65 -0.23
CA ASN A 65 5.47 -1.92 -0.18
C ASN A 65 6.54 -2.76 0.52
N HIS A 66 7.79 -2.41 0.24
CA HIS A 66 9.00 -2.80 0.95
C HIS A 66 9.73 -1.52 1.33
N SER A 67 9.21 -0.81 2.33
CA SER A 67 9.60 0.58 2.61
C SER A 67 11.10 0.81 2.74
N PRO A 68 11.92 -0.06 3.40
CA PRO A 68 13.37 0.14 3.48
C PRO A 68 14.09 0.03 2.14
N MET A 69 13.47 -0.54 1.09
CA MET A 69 14.09 -0.66 -0.25
C MET A 69 14.25 0.69 -0.97
N VAL A 70 13.83 1.81 -0.38
CA VAL A 70 14.22 3.14 -0.86
C VAL A 70 15.74 3.33 -0.88
N LEU A 71 16.48 2.59 -0.03
CA LEU A 71 17.95 2.55 -0.02
C LEU A 71 18.53 1.78 -1.22
N LEU A 72 17.71 0.99 -1.92
CA LEU A 72 18.08 0.19 -3.09
C LEU A 72 17.53 0.78 -4.39
N ARG A 73 17.01 1.99 -4.37
CA ARG A 73 16.40 2.68 -5.52
C ARG A 73 17.36 2.68 -6.73
N GLY A 74 16.90 2.15 -7.86
CA GLY A 74 17.66 2.07 -9.11
C GLY A 74 18.62 0.88 -9.21
N VAL A 75 18.73 0.04 -8.19
CA VAL A 75 19.58 -1.16 -8.23
C VAL A 75 19.05 -2.16 -9.24
N GLY A 76 19.91 -2.64 -10.14
CA GLY A 76 19.58 -3.68 -11.11
C GLY A 76 18.56 -3.29 -12.18
N SER A 77 18.39 -1.98 -12.46
CA SER A 77 17.47 -1.52 -13.50
C SER A 77 17.73 -2.21 -14.85
N GLY A 78 16.66 -2.64 -15.53
CA GLY A 78 16.71 -3.31 -16.83
C GLY A 78 16.97 -4.83 -16.77
N LEU A 79 16.91 -5.44 -15.58
CA LEU A 79 16.99 -6.90 -15.41
C LEU A 79 15.59 -7.50 -15.23
N PRO A 80 15.36 -8.73 -15.74
CA PRO A 80 14.18 -9.52 -15.40
C PRO A 80 14.12 -9.82 -13.90
N LEU A 81 12.90 -10.07 -13.37
CA LEU A 81 12.64 -10.25 -11.93
C LEU A 81 13.65 -11.17 -11.22
N ARG A 82 13.91 -12.37 -11.78
CA ARG A 82 14.78 -13.35 -11.12
C ARG A 82 16.22 -12.88 -11.00
N GLU A 83 16.80 -12.42 -12.11
CA GLU A 83 18.18 -11.91 -12.18
C GLU A 83 18.30 -10.62 -11.34
N TRP A 84 17.28 -9.77 -11.35
CA TRP A 84 17.20 -8.61 -10.48
C TRP A 84 17.23 -9.00 -9.01
N LEU A 85 16.38 -9.95 -8.61
CA LEU A 85 16.21 -10.36 -7.21
C LEU A 85 17.46 -11.12 -6.69
N PHE A 86 17.89 -12.17 -7.39
CA PHE A 86 18.95 -13.06 -6.90
C PHE A 86 20.35 -12.50 -7.09
N ASP A 87 20.61 -11.75 -8.18
CA ASP A 87 21.96 -11.30 -8.50
C ASP A 87 22.24 -9.88 -7.98
N LYS A 88 21.21 -9.08 -7.69
CA LYS A 88 21.36 -7.66 -7.28
C LYS A 88 20.76 -7.34 -5.93
N VAL A 89 19.52 -7.75 -5.66
CA VAL A 89 18.80 -7.35 -4.44
C VAL A 89 19.24 -8.17 -3.25
N PHE A 90 19.11 -9.50 -3.28
CA PHE A 90 19.45 -10.37 -2.15
C PHE A 90 20.88 -10.19 -1.64
N PRO A 91 21.94 -10.04 -2.48
CA PRO A 91 23.27 -9.78 -1.99
C PRO A 91 23.45 -8.46 -1.21
N ILE A 92 22.57 -7.47 -1.44
CA ILE A 92 22.53 -6.23 -0.65
C ILE A 92 21.71 -6.46 0.62
N GLU A 93 20.57 -7.12 0.51
CA GLU A 93 19.69 -7.42 1.65
C GLU A 93 20.38 -8.28 2.71
N ASP A 94 21.23 -9.22 2.32
CA ASP A 94 22.05 -10.04 3.25
C ASP A 94 23.00 -9.20 4.13
N ARG A 95 23.26 -7.93 3.76
CA ARG A 95 24.12 -7.00 4.50
C ARG A 95 23.35 -5.98 5.33
N LEU A 96 22.01 -5.98 5.23
CA LEU A 96 21.16 -5.04 5.97
C LEU A 96 21.25 -5.31 7.48
N VAL A 97 21.28 -4.24 8.22
CA VAL A 97 21.19 -4.24 9.69
C VAL A 97 19.98 -3.43 10.15
N PRO A 98 19.51 -3.60 11.39
CA PRO A 98 18.33 -2.87 11.90
C PRO A 98 18.39 -1.36 11.67
N GLU A 99 19.54 -0.74 11.81
CA GLU A 99 19.73 0.69 11.63
C GLU A 99 19.45 1.16 10.19
N ASP A 100 19.75 0.30 9.18
CA ASP A 100 19.41 0.60 7.78
C ASP A 100 17.90 0.55 7.56
N ILE A 101 17.23 -0.45 8.16
CA ILE A 101 15.78 -0.56 8.08
C ILE A 101 15.11 0.66 8.71
N ALA A 102 15.58 1.10 9.88
CA ALA A 102 15.08 2.31 10.52
C ALA A 102 15.25 3.56 9.63
N ALA A 103 16.45 3.73 9.04
CA ALA A 103 16.74 4.85 8.16
C ALA A 103 15.94 4.80 6.86
N GLY A 104 15.84 3.62 6.22
CA GLY A 104 15.09 3.41 5.00
C GLY A 104 13.58 3.62 5.21
N SER A 105 13.02 3.06 6.28
CA SER A 105 11.59 3.24 6.61
C SER A 105 11.23 4.70 6.85
N ARG A 106 12.05 5.46 7.60
CA ARG A 106 11.82 6.90 7.79
C ARG A 106 11.89 7.68 6.48
N LEU A 107 12.86 7.35 5.61
CA LEU A 107 12.97 7.99 4.29
C LEU A 107 11.75 7.69 3.41
N ALA A 108 11.29 6.45 3.38
CA ALA A 108 10.08 6.05 2.68
C ALA A 108 8.83 6.80 3.21
N ILE A 109 8.71 6.93 4.53
CA ILE A 109 7.61 7.66 5.17
C ILE A 109 7.63 9.14 4.79
N LEU A 110 8.79 9.80 4.72
CA LEU A 110 8.85 11.17 4.22
C LEU A 110 8.29 11.28 2.79
N GLU A 111 8.67 10.36 1.90
CA GLU A 111 8.18 10.34 0.52
C GLU A 111 6.66 10.10 0.47
N MET A 112 6.15 9.10 1.20
CA MET A 112 4.75 8.77 1.26
C MET A 112 3.88 9.89 1.86
N LEU A 113 4.34 10.55 2.92
CA LEU A 113 3.62 11.68 3.51
C LEU A 113 3.53 12.87 2.54
N ALA A 114 4.62 13.19 1.85
CA ALA A 114 4.65 14.28 0.87
C ALA A 114 3.81 13.99 -0.39
N SER A 115 3.55 12.72 -0.69
CA SER A 115 2.72 12.26 -1.81
C SER A 115 1.29 11.90 -1.42
N GLY A 116 0.85 12.16 -0.18
CA GLY A 116 -0.54 11.97 0.25
C GLY A 116 -0.90 10.56 0.71
N THR A 117 0.06 9.67 0.89
CA THR A 117 -0.19 8.34 1.47
C THR A 117 -0.37 8.44 2.98
N THR A 118 -1.50 7.96 3.49
CA THR A 118 -1.84 7.98 4.93
C THR A 118 -1.69 6.63 5.60
N SER A 119 -1.74 5.54 4.82
CA SER A 119 -1.58 4.17 5.30
C SER A 119 -0.84 3.34 4.26
N PHE A 120 -0.01 2.41 4.71
CA PHE A 120 0.67 1.47 3.80
C PHE A 120 0.73 0.05 4.39
N SER A 121 0.92 -0.96 3.52
CA SER A 121 1.24 -2.34 3.92
C SER A 121 2.68 -2.63 3.56
N ASP A 122 3.45 -3.12 4.53
CA ASP A 122 4.88 -3.39 4.41
C ASP A 122 5.20 -4.84 4.74
N MET A 123 6.00 -5.49 3.91
CA MET A 123 6.54 -6.82 4.19
C MET A 123 8.05 -6.81 3.98
N TYR A 124 8.83 -6.91 5.08
CA TYR A 124 10.27 -6.84 4.98
C TYR A 124 10.99 -7.49 6.17
N PHE A 125 12.31 -7.24 6.27
CA PHE A 125 13.18 -7.70 7.36
C PHE A 125 13.17 -6.72 8.52
N PHE A 126 13.53 -7.16 9.72
CA PHE A 126 13.62 -6.33 10.93
C PHE A 126 12.40 -5.41 11.14
N PRO A 127 11.18 -5.93 11.05
CA PRO A 127 9.95 -5.11 10.99
C PRO A 127 9.71 -4.27 12.25
N ALA A 128 10.34 -4.59 13.37
CA ALA A 128 10.26 -3.77 14.59
C ALA A 128 10.81 -2.35 14.38
N GLU A 129 11.80 -2.19 13.49
CA GLU A 129 12.36 -0.88 13.14
C GLU A 129 11.38 -0.08 12.29
N THR A 130 10.67 -0.75 11.37
CA THR A 130 9.57 -0.12 10.61
C THR A 130 8.42 0.27 11.53
N VAL A 131 8.05 -0.58 12.49
CA VAL A 131 7.05 -0.24 13.53
C VAL A 131 7.44 1.03 14.28
N ALA A 132 8.69 1.13 14.72
CA ALA A 132 9.19 2.32 15.44
C ALA A 132 9.12 3.58 14.56
N ALA A 133 9.52 3.49 13.29
CA ALA A 133 9.45 4.61 12.34
C ALA A 133 8.00 5.06 12.09
N VAL A 134 7.07 4.12 11.94
CA VAL A 134 5.62 4.41 11.76
C VAL A 134 5.02 5.05 13.01
N ALA A 135 5.36 4.56 14.21
CA ALA A 135 4.92 5.13 15.47
C ALA A 135 5.41 6.58 15.64
N GLU A 136 6.70 6.84 15.36
CA GLU A 136 7.32 8.18 15.40
C GLU A 136 6.63 9.13 14.40
N ALA A 137 6.40 8.68 13.17
CA ALA A 137 5.79 9.48 12.13
C ALA A 137 4.31 9.78 12.36
N GLY A 138 3.58 8.89 13.03
CA GLY A 138 2.14 9.01 13.23
C GLY A 138 1.30 8.45 12.09
N MET A 139 1.88 7.77 11.10
CA MET A 139 1.17 7.11 10.01
C MET A 139 0.42 5.86 10.46
N LYS A 140 -0.42 5.34 9.55
CA LYS A 140 -0.99 4.00 9.66
C LYS A 140 -0.19 3.00 8.85
N ALA A 141 -0.03 1.78 9.36
CA ALA A 141 0.57 0.69 8.60
C ALA A 141 0.06 -0.69 9.02
N ASN A 142 0.02 -1.61 8.05
CA ASN A 142 0.02 -3.04 8.26
C ASN A 142 1.44 -3.55 7.98
N ILE A 143 2.10 -4.13 8.96
CA ILE A 143 3.53 -4.49 8.88
C ILE A 143 3.66 -5.99 9.09
N SER A 144 4.52 -6.64 8.33
CA SER A 144 4.75 -8.08 8.43
C SER A 144 6.22 -8.47 8.37
N ARG A 145 6.56 -9.56 9.06
CA ARG A 145 7.84 -10.24 8.90
C ARG A 145 7.72 -11.24 7.77
N CYS A 146 8.39 -10.96 6.66
CA CYS A 146 8.38 -11.85 5.50
C CYS A 146 9.09 -13.18 5.81
N VAL A 147 8.38 -14.30 5.67
CA VAL A 147 8.93 -15.66 5.87
C VAL A 147 9.44 -16.22 4.56
N GLN A 148 10.64 -16.78 4.61
CA GLN A 148 11.33 -17.47 3.53
C GLN A 148 11.93 -18.78 4.04
N CYS A 149 12.07 -19.78 3.15
CA CYS A 149 12.71 -21.04 3.45
C CYS A 149 13.22 -21.67 2.15
N PHE A 150 14.52 -21.61 1.90
CA PHE A 150 15.15 -22.19 0.71
C PHE A 150 15.62 -23.64 0.92
N ASP A 151 15.95 -24.01 2.18
CA ASP A 151 16.42 -25.35 2.51
C ASP A 151 15.25 -26.33 2.72
N GLU A 152 15.23 -27.40 1.93
CA GLU A 152 14.18 -28.43 2.02
C GLU A 152 14.20 -29.21 3.35
N ASN A 153 15.35 -29.23 4.02
CA ASN A 153 15.55 -29.95 5.27
C ASN A 153 15.32 -29.07 6.51
N GLN A 154 15.14 -27.75 6.35
CA GLN A 154 14.86 -26.88 7.47
C GLN A 154 13.50 -27.21 8.07
N THR A 155 13.47 -27.58 9.36
CA THR A 155 12.20 -27.80 10.08
C THR A 155 11.52 -26.49 10.46
N VAL A 156 10.26 -26.58 10.86
CA VAL A 156 9.49 -25.41 11.34
C VAL A 156 10.17 -24.76 12.55
N GLU A 157 10.68 -25.58 13.47
CA GLU A 157 11.35 -25.12 14.69
C GLU A 157 12.71 -24.44 14.40
N GLN A 158 13.34 -24.79 13.30
CA GLN A 158 14.61 -24.17 12.84
C GLN A 158 14.40 -22.86 12.11
N ASN A 159 13.18 -22.58 11.64
CA ASN A 159 12.89 -21.32 10.97
C ASN A 159 12.70 -20.21 11.99
N THR A 160 13.71 -19.36 12.16
CA THR A 160 13.72 -18.27 13.13
C THR A 160 12.75 -17.13 12.80
N GLN A 161 12.25 -17.06 11.57
CA GLN A 161 11.36 -15.99 11.11
C GLN A 161 9.93 -16.21 11.61
N ILE A 162 9.52 -17.47 11.82
CA ILE A 162 8.19 -17.80 12.36
C ILE A 162 8.02 -17.25 13.77
N PRO A 163 8.87 -17.55 14.76
CA PRO A 163 8.75 -16.98 16.10
C PRO A 163 8.91 -15.45 16.11
N GLN A 164 9.72 -14.87 15.23
CA GLN A 164 9.81 -13.41 15.07
C GLN A 164 8.48 -12.80 14.64
N SER A 165 7.73 -13.47 13.74
CA SER A 165 6.40 -13.01 13.31
C SER A 165 5.39 -13.04 14.45
N VAL A 166 5.43 -14.09 15.27
CA VAL A 166 4.57 -14.23 16.46
C VAL A 166 4.88 -13.14 17.48
N GLU A 167 6.14 -12.97 17.84
CA GLU A 167 6.56 -11.92 18.77
C GLU A 167 6.14 -10.53 18.28
N LEU A 168 6.31 -10.26 16.98
CA LEU A 168 5.89 -9.02 16.37
C LEU A 168 4.38 -8.80 16.53
N PHE A 169 3.58 -9.84 16.23
CA PHE A 169 2.13 -9.78 16.35
C PHE A 169 1.69 -9.55 17.81
N GLU A 170 2.19 -10.35 18.74
CA GLU A 170 1.83 -10.24 20.15
C GLU A 170 2.19 -8.87 20.76
N LYS A 171 3.31 -8.29 20.31
CA LYS A 171 3.81 -7.03 20.86
C LYS A 171 3.17 -5.79 20.25
N TYR A 172 2.88 -5.81 18.95
CA TYR A 172 2.57 -4.58 18.24
C TYR A 172 1.24 -4.58 17.49
N HIS A 173 0.51 -5.73 17.41
CA HIS A 173 -0.79 -5.73 16.73
C HIS A 173 -1.78 -4.83 17.47
N ASN A 174 -2.38 -3.87 16.73
CA ASN A 174 -3.24 -2.80 17.24
C ASN A 174 -2.54 -1.78 18.14
N ALA A 175 -1.20 -1.68 18.11
CA ALA A 175 -0.48 -0.62 18.79
C ALA A 175 -0.86 0.77 18.23
N GLU A 176 -0.48 1.83 18.97
CA GLU A 176 -0.75 3.22 18.61
C GLU A 176 -2.24 3.48 18.31
N ASN A 177 -3.12 2.99 19.18
CA ASN A 177 -4.58 3.10 19.00
C ASN A 177 -5.10 2.45 17.70
N GLY A 178 -4.49 1.34 17.25
CA GLY A 178 -4.87 0.61 16.05
C GLY A 178 -4.29 1.17 14.75
N ARG A 179 -3.43 2.20 14.81
CA ARG A 179 -2.70 2.70 13.64
C ARG A 179 -1.72 1.65 13.10
N ILE A 180 -1.10 0.88 13.99
CA ILE A 180 -0.17 -0.19 13.63
C ILE A 180 -0.89 -1.53 13.75
N ARG A 181 -0.93 -2.27 12.64
CA ARG A 181 -1.41 -3.65 12.59
C ARG A 181 -0.30 -4.55 12.10
N ILE A 182 -0.31 -5.77 12.59
CA ILE A 182 0.66 -6.78 12.17
C ILE A 182 -0.07 -7.83 11.36
N ASP A 183 0.43 -8.08 10.16
CA ASP A 183 0.00 -9.16 9.29
C ASP A 183 1.08 -10.26 9.28
N PHE A 184 0.72 -11.46 8.88
CA PHE A 184 1.64 -12.55 8.57
C PHE A 184 2.02 -12.46 7.09
N SER A 185 3.23 -12.85 6.69
CA SER A 185 3.59 -12.82 5.28
C SER A 185 4.54 -13.94 4.88
N ILE A 186 4.26 -14.52 3.72
CA ILE A 186 5.13 -15.45 3.00
C ILE A 186 5.61 -14.72 1.75
N HIS A 187 6.92 -14.77 1.47
CA HIS A 187 7.44 -14.04 0.32
C HIS A 187 6.76 -14.49 -0.98
N ALA A 188 7.02 -15.72 -1.42
CA ALA A 188 6.40 -16.29 -2.62
C ALA A 188 6.50 -17.83 -2.57
N GLU A 189 5.86 -18.53 -3.51
CA GLU A 189 5.90 -19.99 -3.56
C GLU A 189 7.30 -20.55 -3.83
N TYR A 190 8.10 -19.83 -4.65
CA TYR A 190 9.46 -20.26 -5.02
C TYR A 190 10.53 -19.95 -3.96
N THR A 191 10.21 -19.17 -2.97
CA THR A 191 11.10 -18.81 -1.85
C THR A 191 10.74 -19.51 -0.55
N CYS A 192 9.74 -20.40 -0.54
CA CYS A 192 9.32 -21.09 0.66
C CYS A 192 8.99 -22.57 0.38
N LYS A 193 9.13 -23.44 1.39
CA LYS A 193 8.85 -24.86 1.25
C LYS A 193 7.44 -25.21 1.76
N PRO A 194 6.76 -26.23 1.17
CA PRO A 194 5.35 -26.53 1.46
C PRO A 194 5.05 -26.74 2.95
N HIS A 195 5.94 -27.43 3.69
CA HIS A 195 5.73 -27.72 5.11
C HIS A 195 5.82 -26.48 5.97
N ILE A 196 6.68 -25.50 5.62
CA ILE A 196 6.78 -24.20 6.30
C ILE A 196 5.53 -23.36 6.00
N VAL A 197 5.12 -23.30 4.71
CA VAL A 197 3.92 -22.56 4.30
C VAL A 197 2.68 -23.08 5.03
N ARG A 198 2.48 -24.42 5.09
CA ARG A 198 1.36 -25.03 5.79
C ARG A 198 1.35 -24.66 7.28
N ALA A 199 2.47 -24.88 7.97
CA ALA A 199 2.58 -24.58 9.40
C ALA A 199 2.36 -23.10 9.70
N TYR A 200 2.90 -22.21 8.86
CA TYR A 200 2.75 -20.78 9.03
C TYR A 200 1.33 -20.29 8.70
N SER A 201 0.65 -20.92 7.74
CA SER A 201 -0.76 -20.64 7.40
C SER A 201 -1.68 -21.05 8.56
N GLU A 202 -1.45 -22.23 9.17
CA GLU A 202 -2.18 -22.68 10.37
C GLU A 202 -1.95 -21.73 11.56
N LEU A 203 -0.72 -21.23 11.71
CA LEU A 203 -0.37 -20.24 12.73
C LEU A 203 -1.11 -18.92 12.51
N CYS A 204 -1.09 -18.39 11.29
CA CYS A 204 -1.83 -17.17 10.93
C CYS A 204 -3.31 -17.29 11.28
N LYS A 205 -3.92 -18.43 10.94
CA LYS A 205 -5.32 -18.74 11.25
C LYS A 205 -5.58 -18.82 12.75
N ALA A 206 -4.68 -19.45 13.52
CA ALA A 206 -4.79 -19.56 14.97
C ALA A 206 -4.75 -18.20 15.67
N TYR A 207 -3.98 -17.24 15.16
CA TYR A 207 -3.92 -15.87 15.65
C TYR A 207 -5.05 -14.97 15.13
N GLY A 208 -5.93 -15.47 14.24
CA GLY A 208 -6.92 -14.64 13.55
C GLY A 208 -6.28 -13.56 12.69
N GLY A 209 -5.06 -13.81 12.21
CA GLY A 209 -4.25 -12.88 11.46
C GLY A 209 -4.72 -12.74 10.00
N ARG A 210 -4.04 -11.86 9.28
CA ARG A 210 -4.17 -11.65 7.84
C ARG A 210 -2.88 -12.11 7.17
N MET A 211 -2.98 -12.65 5.96
CA MET A 211 -1.83 -13.11 5.20
C MET A 211 -1.51 -12.13 4.07
N HIS A 212 -0.22 -11.85 3.82
CA HIS A 212 0.28 -11.05 2.71
C HIS A 212 1.29 -11.87 1.91
N ILE A 213 1.12 -11.99 0.58
CA ILE A 213 1.95 -12.82 -0.30
C ILE A 213 2.19 -12.12 -1.65
N HIS A 214 3.33 -12.40 -2.29
CA HIS A 214 3.46 -12.23 -3.73
C HIS A 214 2.86 -13.45 -4.44
N LEU A 215 2.11 -13.24 -5.49
CA LEU A 215 1.34 -14.32 -6.12
C LEU A 215 1.28 -14.17 -7.63
N SER A 216 1.77 -15.18 -8.34
CA SER A 216 1.69 -15.29 -9.81
C SER A 216 2.13 -13.99 -10.50
N GLU A 217 3.27 -13.44 -10.08
CA GLU A 217 3.80 -12.19 -10.60
C GLU A 217 4.26 -12.32 -12.05
N THR A 218 4.87 -13.47 -12.40
CA THR A 218 5.37 -13.74 -13.76
C THR A 218 4.86 -15.07 -14.29
N GLN A 219 4.74 -15.17 -15.63
CA GLN A 219 4.43 -16.45 -16.26
C GLN A 219 5.47 -17.52 -15.93
N ARG A 220 6.75 -17.15 -15.81
CA ARG A 220 7.82 -18.05 -15.40
C ARG A 220 7.60 -18.67 -14.02
N GLU A 221 7.18 -17.87 -13.04
CA GLU A 221 6.80 -18.35 -11.69
C GLU A 221 5.72 -19.42 -11.80
N VAL A 222 4.67 -19.16 -12.57
CA VAL A 222 3.56 -20.11 -12.78
C VAL A 222 4.06 -21.41 -13.43
N ASP A 223 4.81 -21.31 -14.52
CA ASP A 223 5.33 -22.46 -15.25
C ASP A 223 6.25 -23.32 -14.36
N GLU A 224 7.14 -22.69 -13.60
CA GLU A 224 8.04 -23.38 -12.66
C GLU A 224 7.28 -24.02 -11.49
N CYS A 225 6.22 -23.38 -10.97
CA CYS A 225 5.36 -23.95 -9.92
C CYS A 225 4.60 -25.18 -10.43
N ILE A 226 4.03 -25.10 -11.63
CA ILE A 226 3.37 -26.24 -12.28
C ILE A 226 4.36 -27.40 -12.50
N ALA A 227 5.58 -27.11 -12.94
CA ALA A 227 6.61 -28.12 -13.13
C ALA A 227 7.01 -28.81 -11.81
N ARG A 228 7.06 -28.07 -10.70
CA ARG A 228 7.43 -28.61 -9.36
C ARG A 228 6.28 -29.37 -8.70
N TYR A 229 5.07 -28.81 -8.76
CA TYR A 229 3.96 -29.25 -7.91
C TYR A 229 2.72 -29.70 -8.69
N GLY A 230 2.70 -29.58 -10.02
CA GLY A 230 1.54 -29.90 -10.86
C GLY A 230 0.37 -28.93 -10.72
N LYS A 231 0.60 -27.74 -10.18
CA LYS A 231 -0.42 -26.74 -9.83
C LYS A 231 0.08 -25.33 -10.05
N SER A 232 -0.85 -24.40 -10.31
CA SER A 232 -0.55 -22.97 -10.27
C SER A 232 -0.18 -22.52 -8.85
N PRO A 233 0.53 -21.38 -8.69
CA PRO A 233 0.80 -20.81 -7.37
C PRO A 233 -0.47 -20.59 -6.55
N VAL A 234 -1.56 -20.15 -7.16
CA VAL A 234 -2.85 -19.93 -6.49
C VAL A 234 -3.39 -21.26 -5.93
N ALA A 235 -3.45 -22.30 -6.73
CA ALA A 235 -3.93 -23.63 -6.31
C ALA A 235 -2.99 -24.28 -5.28
N TRP A 236 -1.68 -23.98 -5.35
CA TRP A 236 -0.70 -24.46 -4.38
C TRP A 236 -0.88 -23.79 -3.01
N PHE A 237 -1.07 -22.48 -2.95
CA PHE A 237 -1.36 -21.77 -1.71
C PHE A 237 -2.72 -22.17 -1.11
N GLU A 238 -3.73 -22.42 -1.97
CA GLU A 238 -5.03 -22.96 -1.52
C GLU A 238 -4.85 -24.31 -0.81
N GLU A 239 -4.13 -25.26 -1.43
CA GLU A 239 -3.90 -26.59 -0.83
C GLU A 239 -3.16 -26.52 0.50
N LEU A 240 -2.29 -25.53 0.68
CA LEU A 240 -1.53 -25.34 1.92
C LEU A 240 -2.29 -24.54 2.99
N GLY A 241 -3.53 -24.16 2.72
CA GLY A 241 -4.39 -23.45 3.65
C GLY A 241 -4.07 -21.95 3.82
N THR A 242 -3.20 -21.40 2.98
CA THR A 242 -2.81 -19.98 3.05
C THR A 242 -4.00 -19.06 2.81
N LEU A 243 -4.89 -19.44 1.90
CA LEU A 243 -6.05 -18.64 1.52
C LEU A 243 -7.24 -18.78 2.49
N ASP A 244 -7.13 -19.58 3.54
CA ASP A 244 -8.15 -19.73 4.58
C ASP A 244 -8.22 -18.54 5.54
N SER A 245 -7.17 -17.73 5.60
CA SER A 245 -7.15 -16.44 6.31
C SER A 245 -7.46 -15.30 5.36
N PRO A 246 -7.90 -14.12 5.85
CA PRO A 246 -8.01 -12.94 5.00
C PRO A 246 -6.68 -12.64 4.32
N THR A 247 -6.60 -12.80 3.00
CA THR A 247 -5.33 -12.73 2.26
C THR A 247 -5.28 -11.50 1.35
N ALA A 248 -4.12 -10.84 1.34
CA ALA A 248 -3.69 -9.82 0.40
C ALA A 248 -2.63 -10.41 -0.53
N ALA A 249 -2.94 -10.50 -1.82
CA ALA A 249 -2.07 -11.09 -2.84
C ALA A 249 -1.55 -10.01 -3.79
N ALA A 250 -0.25 -9.73 -3.75
CA ALA A 250 0.38 -8.76 -4.63
C ALA A 250 0.59 -9.35 -6.03
N HIS A 251 0.48 -8.48 -7.04
CA HIS A 251 0.68 -8.69 -8.47
C HIS A 251 -0.47 -9.42 -9.18
N CYS A 252 -0.63 -10.72 -9.01
CA CYS A 252 -1.64 -11.53 -9.72
C CYS A 252 -1.68 -11.27 -11.24
N VAL A 253 -0.49 -11.18 -11.87
CA VAL A 253 -0.36 -10.89 -13.31
C VAL A 253 -0.68 -12.11 -14.14
N ALA A 254 -0.08 -13.25 -13.80
CA ALA A 254 -0.19 -14.50 -14.57
C ALA A 254 -1.19 -15.46 -13.92
N VAL A 255 -2.44 -15.03 -13.77
CA VAL A 255 -3.53 -15.83 -13.19
C VAL A 255 -4.49 -16.32 -14.29
N SER A 256 -4.87 -17.59 -14.23
CA SER A 256 -5.88 -18.20 -15.11
C SER A 256 -7.30 -17.88 -14.64
N ASP A 257 -8.31 -18.23 -15.46
CA ASP A 257 -9.73 -18.08 -15.05
C ASP A 257 -10.06 -19.03 -13.87
N GLU A 258 -9.42 -20.20 -13.78
CA GLU A 258 -9.52 -21.12 -12.64
C GLU A 258 -8.90 -20.51 -11.38
N ASP A 259 -7.74 -19.86 -11.51
CA ASP A 259 -7.11 -19.14 -10.38
C ASP A 259 -8.00 -18.01 -9.87
N ILE A 260 -8.60 -17.23 -10.77
CA ILE A 260 -9.54 -16.16 -10.42
C ILE A 260 -10.75 -16.73 -9.65
N ALA A 261 -11.25 -17.90 -10.06
CA ALA A 261 -12.34 -18.57 -9.34
C ALA A 261 -11.94 -19.00 -7.91
N ILE A 262 -10.69 -19.44 -7.71
CA ILE A 262 -10.13 -19.77 -6.39
C ILE A 262 -10.02 -18.50 -5.55
N LEU A 263 -9.39 -17.44 -6.07
CA LEU A 263 -9.23 -16.16 -5.37
C LEU A 263 -10.60 -15.60 -4.92
N LYS A 264 -11.60 -15.66 -5.80
CA LYS A 264 -12.98 -15.24 -5.48
C LYS A 264 -13.58 -16.08 -4.36
N ARG A 265 -13.46 -17.41 -4.43
CA ARG A 265 -14.04 -18.34 -3.44
C ARG A 265 -13.51 -18.08 -2.03
N HIS A 266 -12.23 -17.75 -1.91
CA HIS A 266 -11.57 -17.43 -0.64
C HIS A 266 -11.66 -15.96 -0.23
N GLY A 267 -12.27 -15.09 -1.05
CA GLY A 267 -12.35 -13.66 -0.76
C GLY A 267 -10.99 -12.96 -0.68
N VAL A 268 -10.03 -13.44 -1.48
CA VAL A 268 -8.69 -12.86 -1.55
C VAL A 268 -8.77 -11.43 -2.09
N ASN A 269 -8.03 -10.52 -1.46
CA ASN A 269 -7.85 -9.17 -1.96
C ASN A 269 -6.61 -9.14 -2.86
N VAL A 270 -6.71 -8.56 -4.04
CA VAL A 270 -5.58 -8.46 -4.99
C VAL A 270 -5.00 -7.05 -4.94
N ILE A 271 -3.68 -6.95 -4.97
CA ILE A 271 -2.97 -5.68 -5.02
C ILE A 271 -2.33 -5.56 -6.41
N HIS A 272 -2.79 -4.56 -7.16
CA HIS A 272 -2.23 -4.23 -8.46
C HIS A 272 -1.07 -3.26 -8.29
N ASN A 273 0.10 -3.62 -8.85
CA ASN A 273 1.35 -2.84 -8.78
C ASN A 273 1.80 -2.50 -10.20
N PRO A 274 1.11 -1.59 -10.90
CA PRO A 274 1.33 -1.39 -12.33
C PRO A 274 2.76 -1.00 -12.69
N THR A 275 3.38 -0.07 -11.99
CA THR A 275 4.77 0.37 -12.29
C THR A 275 5.76 -0.78 -12.15
N SER A 276 5.73 -1.51 -11.04
CA SER A 276 6.64 -2.64 -10.81
C SER A 276 6.44 -3.76 -11.83
N ASN A 277 5.19 -4.15 -12.10
CA ASN A 277 4.86 -5.19 -13.09
C ASN A 277 5.41 -4.87 -14.47
N LEU A 278 5.31 -3.61 -14.88
CA LEU A 278 5.81 -3.16 -16.19
C LEU A 278 7.32 -3.04 -16.22
N LYS A 279 7.91 -2.45 -15.20
CA LYS A 279 9.35 -2.22 -15.13
C LYS A 279 10.15 -3.52 -15.09
N LEU A 280 9.67 -4.53 -14.36
CA LEU A 280 10.30 -5.87 -14.29
C LEU A 280 9.91 -6.78 -15.46
N GLY A 281 8.99 -6.31 -16.34
CA GLY A 281 8.52 -7.08 -17.48
C GLY A 281 7.64 -8.27 -17.08
N SER A 282 6.99 -8.21 -15.92
CA SER A 282 6.08 -9.24 -15.41
C SER A 282 4.82 -9.37 -16.27
N GLY A 283 4.35 -8.25 -16.84
CA GLY A 283 3.21 -8.20 -17.76
C GLY A 283 2.05 -7.35 -17.27
N PHE A 284 0.86 -7.61 -17.84
CA PHE A 284 -0.37 -6.87 -17.54
C PHE A 284 -1.31 -7.74 -16.71
N ALA A 285 -1.63 -7.32 -15.49
CA ALA A 285 -2.62 -7.99 -14.68
C ALA A 285 -4.01 -7.94 -15.34
N PRO A 286 -4.83 -8.99 -15.26
CA PRO A 286 -6.16 -9.02 -15.88
C PRO A 286 -7.20 -8.24 -15.03
N VAL A 287 -6.98 -6.93 -14.86
CA VAL A 287 -7.71 -6.04 -13.94
C VAL A 287 -9.22 -6.17 -14.11
N ARG A 288 -9.74 -6.05 -15.35
CA ARG A 288 -11.19 -6.14 -15.61
C ARG A 288 -11.76 -7.50 -15.22
N LYS A 289 -11.07 -8.62 -15.54
CA LYS A 289 -11.55 -9.95 -15.15
C LYS A 289 -11.61 -10.13 -13.63
N LEU A 290 -10.62 -9.62 -12.90
CA LEU A 290 -10.60 -9.65 -11.44
C LEU A 290 -11.77 -8.84 -10.86
N MET A 291 -12.01 -7.64 -11.39
CA MET A 291 -13.12 -6.78 -10.98
C MET A 291 -14.49 -7.41 -11.30
N ASP A 292 -14.67 -7.95 -12.50
CA ASP A 292 -15.92 -8.62 -12.92
C ASP A 292 -16.21 -9.87 -12.08
N ALA A 293 -15.17 -10.56 -11.63
CA ALA A 293 -15.30 -11.63 -10.65
C ALA A 293 -15.75 -11.11 -9.26
N GLY A 294 -15.72 -9.79 -9.02
CA GLY A 294 -16.04 -9.15 -7.75
C GLY A 294 -14.94 -9.33 -6.69
N ILE A 295 -13.70 -9.48 -7.13
CA ILE A 295 -12.51 -9.47 -6.25
C ILE A 295 -12.21 -8.03 -5.85
N ASN A 296 -11.92 -7.80 -4.58
CA ASN A 296 -11.48 -6.48 -4.11
C ASN A 296 -10.07 -6.19 -4.64
N LEU A 297 -9.97 -5.18 -5.49
CA LEU A 297 -8.71 -4.74 -6.09
C LEU A 297 -8.25 -3.45 -5.42
N ALA A 298 -6.98 -3.42 -4.99
CA ALA A 298 -6.33 -2.23 -4.43
C ALA A 298 -5.01 -1.94 -5.16
N LEU A 299 -4.44 -0.76 -4.94
CA LEU A 299 -3.14 -0.38 -5.51
C LEU A 299 -2.01 -0.50 -4.50
N GLY A 300 -0.82 -0.76 -4.99
CA GLY A 300 0.43 -0.70 -4.25
C GLY A 300 1.58 -0.27 -5.15
N THR A 301 2.58 0.37 -4.57
CA THR A 301 3.77 0.81 -5.31
C THR A 301 4.81 -0.30 -5.48
N ASP A 302 4.71 -1.36 -4.65
CA ASP A 302 5.85 -2.25 -4.43
C ASP A 302 7.06 -1.50 -3.86
N GLY A 303 8.22 -2.12 -3.74
CA GLY A 303 9.43 -1.48 -3.25
C GLY A 303 10.05 -0.48 -4.24
N ALA A 304 10.68 0.58 -3.75
CA ALA A 304 11.34 1.57 -4.60
C ALA A 304 12.53 1.00 -5.41
N ALA A 305 12.96 -0.22 -5.15
CA ALA A 305 13.95 -0.91 -5.99
C ALA A 305 13.32 -1.44 -7.29
N SER A 306 12.08 -1.94 -7.24
CA SER A 306 11.33 -2.43 -8.40
C SER A 306 10.51 -1.34 -9.12
N ASN A 307 10.10 -0.31 -8.39
CA ASN A 307 9.31 0.82 -8.90
C ASN A 307 10.17 2.06 -9.25
N ASN A 308 11.00 2.49 -8.34
CA ASN A 308 11.83 3.70 -8.23
C ASN A 308 11.21 4.84 -7.42
N ASN A 309 9.91 4.88 -7.16
CA ASN A 309 9.26 5.82 -6.27
C ASN A 309 8.18 5.14 -5.43
N LEU A 310 7.55 5.89 -4.51
CA LEU A 310 6.42 5.45 -3.69
C LEU A 310 5.21 6.37 -3.94
N ASP A 311 4.98 6.73 -5.21
CA ASP A 311 4.00 7.71 -5.66
C ASP A 311 2.70 7.04 -6.10
N MET A 312 1.67 7.12 -5.26
CA MET A 312 0.35 6.55 -5.56
C MET A 312 -0.38 7.27 -6.71
N PHE A 313 -0.04 8.52 -7.04
CA PHE A 313 -0.61 9.20 -8.22
C PHE A 313 -0.08 8.58 -9.51
N GLU A 314 1.21 8.19 -9.55
CA GLU A 314 1.76 7.46 -10.69
C GLU A 314 1.12 6.08 -10.84
N GLU A 315 0.90 5.36 -9.74
CA GLU A 315 0.19 4.08 -9.76
C GLU A 315 -1.26 4.24 -10.25
N MET A 316 -1.98 5.26 -9.78
CA MET A 316 -3.33 5.55 -10.25
C MET A 316 -3.34 5.88 -11.74
N HIS A 317 -2.39 6.69 -12.22
CA HIS A 317 -2.28 7.05 -13.63
C HIS A 317 -2.10 5.81 -14.52
N LEU A 318 -1.17 4.93 -14.15
CA LEU A 318 -0.93 3.70 -14.92
C LEU A 318 -2.09 2.72 -14.82
N ALA A 319 -2.73 2.59 -13.66
CA ALA A 319 -3.90 1.72 -13.49
C ALA A 319 -5.11 2.18 -14.32
N ASP A 320 -5.24 3.48 -14.57
CA ASP A 320 -6.30 4.07 -15.40
C ASP A 320 -6.04 3.82 -16.90
N ILE A 321 -4.85 4.19 -17.40
CA ILE A 321 -4.61 4.24 -18.85
C ILE A 321 -4.09 2.93 -19.46
N MET A 322 -3.34 2.12 -18.68
CA MET A 322 -2.66 0.94 -19.22
C MET A 322 -3.63 -0.17 -19.64
N PRO A 323 -4.62 -0.58 -18.83
CA PRO A 323 -5.60 -1.59 -19.24
C PRO A 323 -6.35 -1.15 -20.50
N CYS A 324 -6.75 0.11 -20.58
CA CYS A 324 -7.43 0.69 -21.73
C CYS A 324 -6.58 0.60 -23.02
N GLY A 325 -5.30 0.97 -22.94
CA GLY A 325 -4.37 0.88 -24.06
C GLY A 325 -4.10 -0.56 -24.48
N TYR A 326 -3.86 -1.46 -23.52
CA TYR A 326 -3.58 -2.86 -23.78
C TYR A 326 -4.78 -3.60 -24.41
N ARG A 327 -6.00 -3.29 -23.98
CA ARG A 327 -7.25 -3.92 -24.44
C ARG A 327 -7.83 -3.22 -25.66
N HIS A 328 -7.32 -2.05 -26.05
CA HIS A 328 -7.89 -1.18 -27.10
C HIS A 328 -9.33 -0.75 -26.81
N ASP A 329 -9.69 -0.61 -25.52
CA ASP A 329 -11.01 -0.23 -25.04
C ASP A 329 -10.88 0.85 -23.95
N PRO A 330 -11.32 2.10 -24.19
CA PRO A 330 -11.21 3.18 -23.21
C PRO A 330 -12.19 3.01 -22.03
N THR A 331 -13.04 1.99 -22.03
CA THR A 331 -14.00 1.70 -20.97
C THR A 331 -13.58 0.53 -20.08
N GLU A 332 -12.37 -0.01 -20.29
CA GLU A 332 -11.85 -1.17 -19.55
C GLU A 332 -11.78 -0.92 -18.04
N VAL A 333 -11.36 0.28 -17.63
CA VAL A 333 -11.32 0.73 -16.22
C VAL A 333 -11.73 2.20 -16.20
N SER A 334 -12.54 2.59 -15.23
CA SER A 334 -12.89 3.99 -15.00
C SER A 334 -12.03 4.63 -13.93
N SER A 335 -11.82 5.95 -14.03
CA SER A 335 -11.07 6.72 -13.02
C SER A 335 -11.68 6.62 -11.60
N ALA A 336 -13.01 6.47 -11.51
CA ALA A 336 -13.69 6.24 -10.23
C ALA A 336 -13.31 4.88 -9.61
N GLU A 337 -13.20 3.82 -10.41
CA GLU A 337 -12.76 2.49 -9.95
C GLU A 337 -11.28 2.55 -9.50
N VAL A 338 -10.43 3.31 -10.19
CA VAL A 338 -9.03 3.49 -9.80
C VAL A 338 -8.89 4.28 -8.48
N LEU A 339 -9.70 5.31 -8.27
CA LEU A 339 -9.76 6.00 -6.98
C LEU A 339 -10.22 5.07 -5.86
N ASP A 340 -11.20 4.20 -6.13
CA ASP A 340 -11.61 3.17 -5.16
C ASP A 340 -10.44 2.25 -4.81
N MET A 341 -9.63 1.82 -5.79
CA MET A 341 -8.44 0.98 -5.53
C MET A 341 -7.41 1.68 -4.64
N ALA A 342 -7.22 2.98 -4.80
CA ALA A 342 -6.26 3.77 -4.04
C ALA A 342 -6.76 4.23 -2.65
N THR A 343 -8.05 4.05 -2.35
CA THR A 343 -8.71 4.56 -1.14
C THR A 343 -9.54 3.48 -0.44
N VAL A 344 -10.84 3.39 -0.72
CA VAL A 344 -11.79 2.53 0.02
C VAL A 344 -11.48 1.04 -0.11
N ASN A 345 -11.01 0.58 -1.26
CA ASN A 345 -10.62 -0.82 -1.46
C ASN A 345 -9.33 -1.15 -0.70
N GLY A 346 -8.37 -0.22 -0.68
CA GLY A 346 -7.18 -0.33 0.15
C GLY A 346 -7.52 -0.40 1.64
N ALA A 347 -8.43 0.44 2.12
CA ALA A 347 -8.92 0.40 3.49
C ALA A 347 -9.54 -0.96 3.84
N ARG A 348 -10.38 -1.49 2.94
CA ARG A 348 -10.99 -2.82 3.09
C ARG A 348 -9.93 -3.92 3.15
N LEU A 349 -8.95 -3.88 2.25
CA LEU A 349 -7.83 -4.84 2.21
C LEU A 349 -7.05 -4.81 3.52
N GLN A 350 -6.73 -3.64 4.07
CA GLN A 350 -6.04 -3.51 5.36
C GLN A 350 -6.92 -3.82 6.58
N GLY A 351 -8.22 -4.12 6.37
CA GLY A 351 -9.18 -4.37 7.43
C GLY A 351 -9.62 -3.10 8.18
N ARG A 352 -9.45 -1.91 7.61
CA ARG A 352 -9.77 -0.60 8.18
C ARG A 352 -11.08 -0.07 7.61
N SER A 353 -12.21 -0.50 8.17
CA SER A 353 -13.55 -0.10 7.69
C SER A 353 -13.94 1.34 8.04
N ASP A 354 -13.14 2.00 8.85
CA ASP A 354 -13.39 3.35 9.39
C ASP A 354 -12.65 4.46 8.63
N THR A 355 -11.96 4.13 7.54
CA THR A 355 -11.19 5.08 6.70
C THR A 355 -11.48 4.86 5.20
N GLY A 356 -10.78 5.60 4.33
CA GLY A 356 -10.85 5.46 2.86
C GLY A 356 -11.96 6.25 2.18
N VAL A 357 -12.80 6.98 2.94
CA VAL A 357 -13.83 7.89 2.42
C VAL A 357 -13.96 9.11 3.33
N LEU A 358 -14.35 10.27 2.77
CA LEU A 358 -14.78 11.42 3.57
C LEU A 358 -16.24 11.25 3.95
N ALA A 359 -16.51 10.94 5.21
CA ALA A 359 -17.87 10.84 5.74
C ALA A 359 -17.86 11.16 7.25
N VAL A 360 -18.93 11.73 7.76
CA VAL A 360 -19.11 11.98 9.20
C VAL A 360 -19.03 10.63 9.95
N GLY A 361 -18.26 10.62 11.04
CA GLY A 361 -18.00 9.42 11.84
C GLY A 361 -16.83 8.55 11.37
N LYS A 362 -16.24 8.84 10.20
CA LYS A 362 -15.01 8.18 9.73
C LYS A 362 -13.76 8.85 10.31
N LYS A 363 -12.66 8.12 10.32
CA LYS A 363 -11.35 8.65 10.71
C LYS A 363 -10.92 9.79 9.79
N ALA A 364 -10.33 10.81 10.36
CA ALA A 364 -9.80 11.94 9.62
C ALA A 364 -8.42 11.63 9.04
N ASP A 365 -8.40 10.74 8.04
CA ASP A 365 -7.27 10.45 7.16
C ASP A 365 -7.51 11.19 5.86
N ILE A 366 -6.94 12.37 5.74
CA ILE A 366 -7.32 13.37 4.72
C ILE A 366 -6.06 13.91 4.05
N ILE A 367 -6.13 14.11 2.75
CA ILE A 367 -5.14 14.90 2.02
C ILE A 367 -5.80 16.10 1.36
N ALA A 368 -5.02 17.17 1.18
CA ALA A 368 -5.44 18.33 0.41
C ALA A 368 -4.51 18.53 -0.80
N LEU A 369 -5.12 18.70 -1.97
CA LEU A 369 -4.44 19.05 -3.21
C LEU A 369 -4.67 20.53 -3.53
N ASP A 370 -3.61 21.20 -4.03
CA ASP A 370 -3.69 22.55 -4.56
C ASP A 370 -4.23 22.52 -5.99
N LEU A 371 -5.46 22.97 -6.20
CA LEU A 371 -6.09 23.01 -7.52
C LEU A 371 -5.72 24.28 -8.33
N ASP A 372 -5.05 25.27 -7.72
CA ASP A 372 -4.59 26.48 -8.44
C ASP A 372 -3.29 26.18 -9.23
N LYS A 373 -3.40 25.20 -10.11
CA LYS A 373 -2.33 24.72 -11.00
C LYS A 373 -2.83 24.67 -12.45
N PRO A 374 -2.00 25.10 -13.43
CA PRO A 374 -2.42 25.10 -14.84
C PRO A 374 -2.87 23.75 -15.38
N HIS A 375 -2.27 22.65 -14.92
CA HIS A 375 -2.58 21.27 -15.37
C HIS A 375 -3.84 20.70 -14.70
N LEU A 376 -4.38 21.34 -13.66
CA LEU A 376 -5.61 20.94 -12.99
C LEU A 376 -6.82 21.79 -13.39
N TYR A 377 -6.72 22.60 -14.43
CA TYR A 377 -7.80 23.42 -14.93
C TYR A 377 -8.00 23.25 -16.44
N PRO A 378 -9.26 23.11 -16.92
CA PRO A 378 -10.51 23.06 -16.15
C PRO A 378 -10.79 21.66 -15.55
N ASN A 379 -11.61 21.61 -14.50
CA ASN A 379 -12.07 20.36 -13.89
C ASN A 379 -13.51 20.07 -14.31
N PHE A 380 -13.74 19.12 -15.21
CA PHE A 380 -15.05 18.63 -15.62
C PHE A 380 -15.38 17.24 -15.04
N ASP A 381 -14.33 16.50 -14.62
CA ASP A 381 -14.42 15.16 -14.04
C ASP A 381 -13.32 15.02 -12.99
N THR A 382 -13.68 15.17 -11.72
CA THR A 382 -12.71 15.16 -10.64
C THR A 382 -11.98 13.81 -10.49
N PRO A 383 -12.63 12.63 -10.59
CA PRO A 383 -11.93 11.37 -10.68
C PRO A 383 -10.86 11.32 -11.76
N ALA A 384 -11.19 11.66 -13.00
CA ALA A 384 -10.24 11.66 -14.12
C ALA A 384 -9.12 12.70 -13.93
N LEU A 385 -9.42 13.87 -13.35
CA LEU A 385 -8.41 14.87 -13.00
C LEU A 385 -7.39 14.28 -12.03
N LEU A 386 -7.85 13.57 -10.99
CA LEU A 386 -6.99 13.01 -9.94
C LEU A 386 -6.14 11.84 -10.44
N THR A 387 -6.69 10.97 -11.30
CA THR A 387 -5.96 9.81 -11.80
C THR A 387 -5.07 10.10 -13.00
N CYS A 388 -5.42 11.10 -13.84
CA CYS A 388 -4.72 11.33 -15.09
C CYS A 388 -3.92 12.64 -15.15
N ALA A 389 -4.23 13.64 -14.33
CA ALA A 389 -3.59 14.96 -14.41
C ALA A 389 -2.89 15.39 -13.12
N ALA A 390 -3.39 15.00 -11.94
CA ALA A 390 -2.78 15.36 -10.68
C ALA A 390 -1.45 14.63 -10.44
N HIS A 391 -0.56 15.28 -9.70
CA HIS A 391 0.74 14.76 -9.30
C HIS A 391 0.90 14.81 -7.79
N SER A 392 1.79 13.99 -7.24
CA SER A 392 2.14 14.03 -5.81
C SER A 392 2.61 15.41 -5.34
N SER A 393 3.23 16.19 -6.22
CA SER A 393 3.65 17.59 -5.93
C SER A 393 2.49 18.58 -5.74
N ASP A 394 1.26 18.19 -6.03
CA ASP A 394 0.06 19.00 -5.80
C ASP A 394 -0.49 18.82 -4.37
N VAL A 395 0.00 17.80 -3.65
CA VAL A 395 -0.38 17.55 -2.25
C VAL A 395 0.24 18.63 -1.36
N VAL A 396 -0.60 19.34 -0.63
CA VAL A 396 -0.20 20.41 0.30
C VAL A 396 -0.46 20.07 1.77
N LEU A 397 -1.25 19.02 2.05
CA LEU A 397 -1.52 18.57 3.41
C LEU A 397 -1.77 17.06 3.43
N THR A 398 -1.19 16.40 4.45
CA THR A 398 -1.48 15.00 4.79
C THR A 398 -1.79 14.88 6.26
N MET A 399 -3.00 14.40 6.58
CA MET A 399 -3.54 14.22 7.92
C MET A 399 -3.84 12.75 8.18
N VAL A 400 -3.49 12.25 9.35
CA VAL A 400 -3.81 10.89 9.82
C VAL A 400 -4.42 10.98 11.21
N ASP A 401 -5.58 10.33 11.42
CA ASP A 401 -6.32 10.38 12.68
C ASP A 401 -6.45 11.82 13.25
N GLY A 402 -6.77 12.78 12.37
CA GLY A 402 -6.96 14.17 12.72
C GLY A 402 -5.68 14.95 13.05
N LYS A 403 -4.50 14.35 12.90
CA LYS A 403 -3.22 15.02 13.08
C LYS A 403 -2.58 15.34 11.74
N ILE A 404 -2.27 16.60 11.50
CA ILE A 404 -1.50 17.02 10.32
C ILE A 404 -0.06 16.52 10.49
N LEU A 405 0.41 15.65 9.59
CA LEU A 405 1.75 15.09 9.59
C LEU A 405 2.66 15.78 8.57
N TYR A 406 2.08 16.29 7.48
CA TYR A 406 2.77 17.04 6.44
C TYR A 406 1.92 18.23 6.01
N GLU A 407 2.52 19.40 5.86
CA GLU A 407 1.85 20.59 5.38
C GLU A 407 2.84 21.53 4.67
N ASN A 408 2.55 21.88 3.40
CA ASN A 408 3.31 22.85 2.60
C ASN A 408 4.84 22.63 2.60
N GLY A 409 5.29 21.38 2.46
CA GLY A 409 6.72 21.02 2.44
C GLY A 409 7.32 20.74 3.81
N GLU A 410 6.56 20.93 4.90
CA GLU A 410 7.04 20.70 6.27
C GLU A 410 6.49 19.40 6.85
N TYR A 411 7.37 18.59 7.39
CA TYR A 411 7.02 17.40 8.18
C TYR A 411 6.88 17.78 9.64
N LYS A 412 5.76 17.40 10.27
CA LYS A 412 5.44 17.84 11.64
C LYS A 412 5.95 16.89 12.73
N THR A 413 6.31 15.66 12.37
CA THR A 413 6.69 14.60 13.32
C THR A 413 8.09 14.04 13.09
N LEU A 414 8.64 14.22 11.90
CA LEU A 414 9.96 13.72 11.51
C LEU A 414 10.90 14.89 11.20
N ASP A 415 12.13 14.77 11.66
CA ASP A 415 13.22 15.69 11.27
C ASP A 415 13.80 15.26 9.92
N ARG A 416 13.43 15.97 8.86
CA ARG A 416 13.85 15.70 7.48
C ARG A 416 15.38 15.64 7.33
N GLU A 417 16.11 16.58 7.92
CA GLU A 417 17.58 16.64 7.78
C GLU A 417 18.25 15.44 8.46
N LYS A 418 17.76 15.04 9.63
CA LYS A 418 18.22 13.84 10.34
C LYS A 418 17.95 12.58 9.51
N VAL A 419 16.75 12.42 8.96
CA VAL A 419 16.38 11.26 8.13
C VAL A 419 17.31 11.15 6.92
N PHE A 420 17.57 12.25 6.20
CA PHE A 420 18.50 12.25 5.08
C PHE A 420 19.94 11.93 5.50
N TYR A 421 20.38 12.41 6.67
CA TYR A 421 21.71 12.10 7.20
C TYR A 421 21.84 10.59 7.47
N GLU A 422 20.87 9.99 8.15
CA GLU A 422 20.84 8.56 8.47
C GLU A 422 20.79 7.70 7.20
N ALA A 423 19.95 8.05 6.24
CA ALA A 423 19.81 7.35 4.96
C ALA A 423 21.11 7.40 4.13
N ARG A 424 21.79 8.55 4.08
CA ARG A 424 23.10 8.68 3.40
C ARG A 424 24.17 7.82 4.07
N ALA A 425 24.17 7.72 5.40
CA ALA A 425 25.11 6.86 6.14
C ALA A 425 24.85 5.38 5.83
N ALA A 426 23.58 4.95 5.80
CA ALA A 426 23.19 3.60 5.43
C ALA A 426 23.62 3.25 3.98
N VAL A 427 23.31 4.11 3.01
CA VAL A 427 23.75 3.92 1.61
C VAL A 427 25.27 3.83 1.51
N LYS A 428 26.03 4.70 2.19
CA LYS A 428 27.47 4.65 2.17
C LYS A 428 28.00 3.31 2.72
N ARG A 429 27.39 2.77 3.78
CA ARG A 429 27.76 1.46 4.36
C ARG A 429 27.43 0.31 3.41
N LEU A 430 26.26 0.34 2.79
CA LEU A 430 25.78 -0.75 1.93
C LEU A 430 26.53 -0.87 0.61
N TYR A 431 27.06 0.25 0.08
CA TYR A 431 27.73 0.30 -1.22
C TYR A 431 29.23 0.64 -1.14
N ALA A 432 29.84 0.53 0.05
CA ALA A 432 31.28 0.74 0.28
C ALA A 432 32.15 -0.46 -0.23
#